data_b34e657f03e93cfc47416263e7560bbc
#
_entry.id   b34e657f03e93cfc47416263e7560bbc
#
_cell.length_a   1.000
_cell.length_b   1.000
_cell.length_c   1.000
_cell.angle_alpha   90.00
_cell.angle_beta   90.00
_cell.angle_gamma   90.00
#
_symmetry.space_group_name_H-M   'P 1'
#
loop_
_entity.id
_entity.type
_entity.pdbx_description
1 polymer ?
#
loop_
_entity_poly.entity_id
_entity_poly.type
_entity_poly.pdbx_seq_one_letter_code
_entity_poly.pdbx_strand_id
1 'polypeptide(L)'
;MEVFLPIAQVFVNPIEILLLSAIVGVLSGLFGVGGGFLMTPFLIFLGIPPAYAVANEANNILATSVSGSTTHYLKNTLDYKMGSMIVIGGVIGTSLGIYTFTYFKGIGKIDTVISLAYMYIFCLLYTSDAADDGVG
;
A
#
# COMPACT_ATOMS: atom_id res chain seq x y z
N MET A 1 -12.44 -11.90 -20.47
CA MET A 1 -13.34 -12.51 -19.48
C MET A 1 -13.43 -11.52 -18.32
N GLU A 2 -14.54 -10.80 -18.21
CA GLU A 2 -14.72 -9.82 -17.14
C GLU A 2 -15.38 -10.48 -15.94
N VAL A 3 -14.83 -10.29 -14.76
CA VAL A 3 -15.39 -10.79 -13.51
C VAL A 3 -15.94 -9.60 -12.73
N PHE A 4 -17.20 -9.70 -12.34
CA PHE A 4 -17.83 -8.69 -11.51
C PHE A 4 -17.41 -8.87 -10.05
N LEU A 5 -16.82 -7.84 -9.49
CA LEU A 5 -16.47 -7.78 -8.05
C LEU A 5 -17.64 -7.18 -7.27
N PRO A 6 -18.44 -7.98 -6.56
CA PRO A 6 -19.67 -7.50 -5.92
C PRO A 6 -19.42 -6.48 -4.81
N ILE A 7 -18.26 -6.51 -4.19
CA ILE A 7 -17.89 -5.59 -3.08
C ILE A 7 -17.48 -4.22 -3.62
N ALA A 8 -16.70 -4.20 -4.71
CA ALA A 8 -16.23 -2.96 -5.34
C ALA A 8 -17.19 -2.42 -6.41
N GLN A 9 -18.19 -3.22 -6.81
CA GLN A 9 -19.17 -2.93 -7.87
C GLN A 9 -18.54 -2.56 -9.22
N VAL A 10 -17.39 -3.16 -9.54
CA VAL A 10 -16.60 -2.89 -10.76
C VAL A 10 -16.41 -4.20 -11.53
N PHE A 11 -16.46 -4.11 -12.85
CA PHE A 11 -16.05 -5.19 -13.74
C PHE A 11 -14.55 -5.08 -13.99
N VAL A 12 -13.80 -6.12 -13.67
CA VAL A 12 -12.34 -6.16 -13.89
C VAL A 12 -11.95 -7.44 -14.61
N ASN A 13 -10.93 -7.33 -15.43
CA ASN A 13 -10.35 -8.46 -16.10
C ASN A 13 -9.32 -9.14 -15.16
N PRO A 14 -9.52 -10.39 -14.75
CA PRO A 14 -8.62 -11.06 -13.83
C PRO A 14 -7.18 -11.18 -14.38
N ILE A 15 -7.04 -11.22 -15.70
CA ILE A 15 -5.71 -11.28 -16.36
C ILE A 15 -4.98 -9.95 -16.17
N GLU A 16 -5.68 -8.83 -16.27
CA GLU A 16 -5.08 -7.49 -16.05
C GLU A 16 -4.59 -7.33 -14.62
N ILE A 17 -5.38 -7.76 -13.63
CA ILE A 17 -4.99 -7.74 -12.22
C ILE A 17 -3.77 -8.63 -11.98
N LEU A 18 -3.74 -9.83 -12.58
CA LEU A 18 -2.65 -10.78 -12.42
C LEU A 18 -1.35 -10.26 -13.02
N LEU A 19 -1.39 -9.71 -14.22
CA LEU A 19 -0.24 -9.09 -14.87
C LEU A 19 0.26 -7.88 -14.08
N LEU A 20 -0.65 -7.02 -13.65
CA LEU A 20 -0.33 -5.85 -12.86
C LEU A 20 0.31 -6.22 -11.52
N SER A 21 -0.25 -7.23 -10.83
CA SER A 21 0.31 -7.74 -9.57
C SER A 21 1.71 -8.32 -9.76
N ALA A 22 1.97 -9.02 -10.87
CA ALA A 22 3.28 -9.55 -11.19
C ALA A 22 4.30 -8.44 -11.42
N ILE A 23 3.95 -7.41 -12.21
CA ILE A 23 4.81 -6.24 -12.46
C ILE A 23 5.10 -5.49 -11.16
N VAL A 24 4.06 -5.19 -10.37
CA VAL A 24 4.21 -4.50 -9.08
C VAL A 24 5.05 -5.34 -8.11
N GLY A 25 4.87 -6.66 -8.09
CA GLY A 25 5.66 -7.56 -7.26
C GLY A 25 7.15 -7.52 -7.60
N VAL A 26 7.49 -7.54 -8.88
CA VAL A 26 8.90 -7.42 -9.35
C VAL A 26 9.47 -6.06 -9.00
N LEU A 27 8.76 -4.98 -9.28
CA LEU A 27 9.20 -3.62 -8.96
C LEU A 27 9.38 -3.43 -7.45
N SER A 28 8.43 -3.91 -6.66
CA SER A 28 8.50 -3.87 -5.19
C SER A 28 9.69 -4.64 -4.64
N GLY A 29 10.00 -5.80 -5.22
CA GLY A 29 11.17 -6.60 -4.86
C GLY A 29 12.49 -5.92 -5.20
N LEU A 30 12.55 -5.21 -6.33
CA LEU A 30 13.75 -4.48 -6.77
C LEU A 30 13.99 -3.20 -5.95
N PHE A 31 12.95 -2.43 -5.70
CA PHE A 31 13.06 -1.14 -5.01
C PHE A 31 12.93 -1.25 -3.48
N GLY A 32 12.45 -2.39 -2.96
CA GLY A 32 12.26 -2.58 -1.52
C GLY A 32 11.17 -1.69 -0.89
N VAL A 33 10.33 -1.05 -1.70
CA VAL A 33 9.31 -0.07 -1.25
C VAL A 33 8.08 -0.74 -0.63
N GLY A 34 7.93 -2.06 -0.87
CA GLY A 34 6.71 -2.80 -0.48
C GLY A 34 5.60 -2.68 -1.53
N GLY A 35 4.97 -3.83 -1.84
CA GLY A 35 3.95 -3.93 -2.91
C GLY A 35 2.75 -3.01 -2.71
N GLY A 36 2.39 -2.73 -1.45
CA GLY A 36 1.24 -1.93 -1.09
C GLY A 36 1.25 -0.51 -1.57
N PHE A 37 2.38 0.11 -1.53
CA PHE A 37 2.52 1.50 -1.95
C PHE A 37 2.24 1.70 -3.45
N LEU A 38 2.67 0.76 -4.28
CA LEU A 38 2.47 0.83 -5.74
C LEU A 38 1.13 0.24 -6.16
N MET A 39 0.66 -0.83 -5.50
CA MET A 39 -0.56 -1.54 -5.91
C MET A 39 -1.82 -0.68 -5.74
N THR A 40 -1.92 0.11 -4.67
CA THR A 40 -3.10 0.94 -4.42
C THR A 40 -3.40 1.94 -5.54
N PRO A 41 -2.46 2.80 -6.01
CA PRO A 41 -2.74 3.69 -7.12
C PRO A 41 -3.07 2.94 -8.42
N PHE A 42 -2.44 1.79 -8.68
CA PHE A 42 -2.79 0.99 -9.85
C PHE A 42 -4.21 0.44 -9.80
N LEU A 43 -4.67 -0.02 -8.63
CA LEU A 43 -6.06 -0.46 -8.44
C LEU A 43 -7.05 0.70 -8.63
N ILE A 44 -6.68 1.90 -8.18
CA ILE A 44 -7.50 3.10 -8.42
C ILE A 44 -7.59 3.43 -9.92
N PHE A 45 -6.50 3.27 -10.68
CA PHE A 45 -6.50 3.45 -12.14
C PHE A 45 -7.37 2.42 -12.86
N LEU A 46 -7.51 1.21 -12.33
CA LEU A 46 -8.43 0.20 -12.83
C LEU A 46 -9.92 0.50 -12.47
N GLY A 47 -10.19 1.63 -11.80
CA GLY A 47 -11.53 2.05 -11.43
C GLY A 47 -12.04 1.48 -10.11
N ILE A 48 -11.18 0.84 -9.31
CA ILE A 48 -11.55 0.37 -7.98
C ILE A 48 -11.58 1.56 -7.02
N PRO A 49 -12.67 1.75 -6.25
CA PRO A 49 -12.74 2.86 -5.29
C PRO A 49 -11.59 2.82 -4.28
N PRO A 50 -10.97 3.98 -3.95
CA PRO A 50 -9.77 4.06 -3.11
C PRO A 50 -9.88 3.35 -1.76
N ALA A 51 -11.03 3.41 -1.11
CA ALA A 51 -11.25 2.73 0.17
C ALA A 51 -11.11 1.21 0.07
N TYR A 52 -11.56 0.60 -1.03
CA TYR A 52 -11.46 -0.84 -1.27
C TYR A 52 -10.03 -1.23 -1.69
N ALA A 53 -9.36 -0.40 -2.49
CA ALA A 53 -7.97 -0.61 -2.87
C ALA A 53 -7.06 -0.67 -1.63
N VAL A 54 -7.18 0.30 -0.71
CA VAL A 54 -6.42 0.34 0.54
C VAL A 54 -6.76 -0.84 1.46
N ALA A 55 -8.04 -1.22 1.58
CA ALA A 55 -8.44 -2.36 2.40
C ALA A 55 -7.89 -3.69 1.88
N ASN A 56 -7.86 -3.88 0.55
CA ASN A 56 -7.27 -5.06 -0.08
C ASN A 56 -5.76 -5.13 0.17
N GLU A 57 -5.09 -3.98 0.14
CA GLU A 57 -3.66 -3.87 0.35
C GLU A 57 -3.24 -4.25 1.77
N ALA A 58 -4.07 -3.96 2.77
CA ALA A 58 -3.80 -4.36 4.15
C ALA A 58 -3.58 -5.87 4.29
N ASN A 59 -4.32 -6.70 3.54
CA ASN A 59 -4.13 -8.15 3.51
C ASN A 59 -2.81 -8.56 2.85
N ASN A 60 -2.41 -7.88 1.78
CA ASN A 60 -1.13 -8.12 1.10
C ASN A 60 0.05 -7.78 2.01
N ILE A 61 -0.01 -6.65 2.72
CA ILE A 61 1.01 -6.22 3.67
C ILE A 61 1.16 -7.25 4.79
N LEU A 62 0.06 -7.78 5.29
CA LEU A 62 0.09 -8.81 6.34
C LEU A 62 0.79 -10.09 5.84
N ALA A 63 0.44 -10.57 4.65
CA ALA A 63 1.06 -11.77 4.07
C ALA A 63 2.56 -11.59 3.82
N THR A 64 2.96 -10.45 3.25
CA THR A 64 4.37 -10.14 2.96
C THR A 64 5.18 -9.94 4.24
N SER A 65 4.60 -9.33 5.28
CA SER A 65 5.25 -9.11 6.57
C SER A 65 5.51 -10.42 7.30
N VAL A 66 4.55 -11.36 7.29
CA VAL A 66 4.73 -12.69 7.87
C VAL A 66 5.82 -13.46 7.13
N SER A 67 5.81 -13.45 5.80
CA SER A 67 6.82 -14.11 4.98
C SER A 67 8.22 -13.51 5.20
N GLY A 68 8.33 -12.19 5.22
CA GLY A 68 9.58 -11.48 5.46
C GLY A 68 10.14 -11.75 6.86
N SER A 69 9.30 -11.66 7.89
CA SER A 69 9.69 -11.93 9.28
C SER A 69 10.20 -13.35 9.46
N THR A 70 9.52 -14.33 8.85
CA THR A 70 9.93 -15.74 8.90
C THR A 70 11.29 -15.94 8.24
N THR A 71 11.54 -15.32 7.10
CA THR A 71 12.81 -15.41 6.38
C THR A 71 13.97 -14.83 7.20
N HIS A 72 13.77 -13.66 7.83
CA HIS A 72 14.77 -13.02 8.68
C HIS A 72 15.01 -13.79 9.97
N TYR A 73 13.97 -14.39 10.54
CA TYR A 73 14.07 -15.26 11.71
C TYR A 73 14.96 -16.48 11.42
N LEU A 74 14.71 -17.17 10.31
CA LEU A 74 15.50 -18.34 9.89
C LEU A 74 16.97 -18.02 9.59
N LYS A 75 17.25 -16.79 9.15
CA LYS A 75 18.61 -16.31 8.87
C LYS A 75 19.33 -15.74 10.09
N ASN A 76 18.68 -15.72 11.28
CA ASN A 76 19.21 -15.11 12.51
C ASN A 76 19.66 -13.64 12.34
N THR A 77 19.00 -12.90 11.43
CA THR A 77 19.27 -11.48 11.15
C THR A 77 18.27 -10.53 11.80
N LEU A 78 17.43 -11.04 12.69
CA LEU A 78 16.41 -10.26 13.40
C LEU A 78 17.02 -9.48 14.56
N ASP A 79 16.95 -8.14 14.46
CA ASP A 79 17.21 -7.26 15.60
C ASP A 79 15.91 -7.03 16.38
N TYR A 80 15.76 -7.76 17.49
CA TYR A 80 14.56 -7.71 18.34
C TYR A 80 14.34 -6.32 18.94
N LYS A 81 15.40 -5.57 19.22
CA LYS A 81 15.29 -4.24 19.81
C LYS A 81 14.71 -3.24 18.84
N MET A 82 15.21 -3.24 17.60
CA MET A 82 14.69 -2.41 16.53
C MET A 82 13.27 -2.84 16.12
N GLY A 83 13.03 -4.15 16.02
CA GLY A 83 11.72 -4.71 15.71
C GLY A 83 10.65 -4.32 16.73
N SER A 84 10.94 -4.36 18.02
CA SER A 84 9.98 -3.97 19.04
C SER A 84 9.61 -2.48 19.00
N MET A 85 10.56 -1.61 18.72
CA MET A 85 10.29 -0.18 18.55
C MET A 85 9.36 0.08 17.37
N ILE A 86 9.59 -0.60 16.23
CA ILE A 86 8.74 -0.49 15.03
C ILE A 86 7.33 -1.00 15.33
N VAL A 87 7.19 -2.13 16.03
CA VAL A 87 5.88 -2.69 16.39
C VAL A 87 5.10 -1.73 17.29
N ILE A 88 5.72 -1.17 18.31
CA ILE A 88 5.06 -0.22 19.21
C ILE A 88 4.60 1.03 18.43
N GLY A 89 5.48 1.60 17.62
CA GLY A 89 5.14 2.74 16.75
C GLY A 89 4.03 2.40 15.76
N GLY A 90 4.07 1.19 15.19
CA GLY A 90 3.06 0.66 14.27
C GLY A 90 1.69 0.52 14.92
N VAL A 91 1.61 -0.03 16.12
CA VAL A 91 0.33 -0.17 16.86
C VAL A 91 -0.30 1.20 17.15
N ILE A 92 0.50 2.16 17.61
CA ILE A 92 0.01 3.52 17.88
C ILE A 92 -0.44 4.18 16.58
N GLY A 93 0.40 4.13 15.53
CA GLY A 93 0.09 4.72 14.23
C GLY A 93 -1.16 4.10 13.58
N THR A 94 -1.29 2.78 13.63
CA THR A 94 -2.45 2.07 13.09
C THR A 94 -3.73 2.43 13.85
N SER A 95 -3.68 2.52 15.17
CA SER A 95 -4.84 2.91 15.98
C SER A 95 -5.33 4.32 15.62
N LEU A 96 -4.43 5.27 15.49
CA LEU A 96 -4.75 6.63 15.05
C LEU A 96 -5.27 6.64 13.60
N GLY A 97 -4.65 5.86 12.71
CA GLY A 97 -5.05 5.72 11.31
C GLY A 97 -6.46 5.17 11.15
N ILE A 98 -6.81 4.10 11.89
CA ILE A 98 -8.15 3.51 11.86
C ILE A 98 -9.19 4.51 12.38
N TYR A 99 -8.88 5.24 13.45
CA TYR A 99 -9.78 6.28 13.97
C TYR A 99 -10.05 7.36 12.92
N THR A 100 -9.01 7.88 12.30
CA THR A 100 -9.09 8.90 11.25
C THR A 100 -9.85 8.36 10.03
N PHE A 101 -9.54 7.14 9.59
CA PHE A 101 -10.21 6.50 8.46
C PHE A 101 -11.72 6.34 8.71
N THR A 102 -12.10 5.85 9.89
CA THR A 102 -13.50 5.65 10.26
C THR A 102 -14.27 6.97 10.32
N TYR A 103 -13.64 8.02 10.85
CA TYR A 103 -14.22 9.37 10.89
C TYR A 103 -14.51 9.91 9.47
N PHE A 104 -13.54 9.85 8.56
CA PHE A 104 -13.73 10.34 7.18
C PHE A 104 -14.67 9.46 6.35
N LYS A 105 -14.71 8.16 6.63
CA LYS A 105 -15.67 7.25 6.01
C LYS A 105 -17.11 7.60 6.42
N GLY A 106 -17.32 7.97 7.67
CA GLY A 106 -18.63 8.42 8.17
C GLY A 106 -19.14 9.70 7.48
N ILE A 107 -18.24 10.57 7.04
CA ILE A 107 -18.57 11.81 6.31
C ILE A 107 -18.74 11.56 4.79
N GLY A 108 -18.43 10.36 4.29
CA GLY A 108 -18.53 10.00 2.86
C GLY A 108 -17.43 10.62 1.98
N LYS A 109 -16.37 11.17 2.57
CA LYS A 109 -15.26 11.83 1.84
C LYS A 109 -13.98 11.01 1.82
N ILE A 110 -14.04 9.75 2.22
CA ILE A 110 -12.83 8.93 2.38
C ILE A 110 -12.07 8.73 1.07
N ASP A 111 -12.76 8.51 -0.04
CA ASP A 111 -12.13 8.29 -1.34
C ASP A 111 -11.37 9.52 -1.82
N THR A 112 -11.93 10.71 -1.58
CA THR A 112 -11.26 11.99 -1.90
C THR A 112 -10.02 12.19 -1.04
N VAL A 113 -10.10 11.88 0.26
CA VAL A 113 -8.97 12.02 1.20
C VAL A 113 -7.83 11.07 0.83
N ILE A 114 -8.14 9.82 0.50
CA ILE A 114 -7.14 8.83 0.07
C ILE A 114 -6.47 9.29 -1.22
N SER A 115 -7.25 9.69 -2.23
CA SER A 115 -6.71 10.16 -3.51
C SER A 115 -5.82 11.39 -3.36
N LEU A 116 -6.22 12.35 -2.52
CA LEU A 116 -5.41 13.54 -2.22
C LEU A 116 -4.12 13.17 -1.47
N ALA A 117 -4.19 12.25 -0.51
CA ALA A 117 -3.01 11.78 0.22
C ALA A 117 -2.00 11.12 -0.71
N TYR A 118 -2.45 10.25 -1.62
CA TYR A 118 -1.58 9.64 -2.63
C TYR A 118 -0.99 10.68 -3.57
N MET A 119 -1.80 11.62 -4.07
CA MET A 119 -1.31 12.72 -4.92
C MET A 119 -0.25 13.54 -4.20
N TYR A 120 -0.44 13.86 -2.92
CA TYR A 120 0.52 14.61 -2.12
C TYR A 120 1.83 13.84 -1.92
N ILE A 121 1.76 12.54 -1.61
CA ILE A 121 2.95 11.68 -1.45
C ILE A 121 3.73 11.57 -2.76
N PHE A 122 3.04 11.36 -3.90
CA PHE A 122 3.68 11.33 -5.20
C PHE A 122 4.33 12.67 -5.58
N CYS A 123 3.66 13.78 -5.26
CA CYS A 123 4.21 15.11 -5.47
C CYS A 123 5.48 15.35 -4.66
N LEU A 124 5.49 14.92 -3.38
CA LEU A 124 6.68 15.01 -2.52
C LEU A 124 7.83 14.14 -3.04
N LEU A 125 7.55 12.90 -3.44
CA LEU A 125 8.56 12.01 -4.01
C LEU A 125 9.17 12.60 -5.28
N TYR A 126 8.34 13.13 -6.17
CA TYR A 126 8.80 13.74 -7.42
C TYR A 126 9.64 14.99 -7.17
N THR A 127 9.25 15.82 -6.18
CA THR A 127 10.02 17.03 -5.81
C THR A 127 11.35 16.68 -5.13
N SER A 128 11.39 15.61 -4.34
CA SER A 128 12.62 15.14 -3.70
C SER A 128 13.63 14.62 -4.72
N ASP A 129 13.14 13.86 -5.72
CA ASP A 129 13.96 13.31 -6.80
C ASP A 129 14.54 14.45 -7.68
N ALA A 130 13.73 15.45 -8.00
CA ALA A 130 14.17 16.64 -8.77
C ALA A 130 15.16 17.53 -7.99
N ALA A 131 15.12 17.51 -6.66
CA ALA A 131 16.08 18.25 -5.83
C ALA A 131 17.45 17.56 -5.76
N ASP A 132 17.49 16.23 -5.85
CA ASP A 132 18.73 15.44 -5.85
C ASP A 132 19.47 15.55 -7.18
N ASP A 133 18.74 15.62 -8.30
CA ASP A 133 19.30 15.82 -9.65
C ASP A 133 19.86 17.25 -9.89
N GLY A 134 19.52 18.22 -9.02
CA GLY A 134 19.95 19.62 -9.13
C GLY A 134 21.29 19.95 -8.42
N VAL A 135 21.91 18.99 -7.72
CA VAL A 135 23.13 19.21 -6.91
C VAL A 135 24.35 18.48 -7.50
N GLY A 136 24.28 18.04 -8.76
CA GLY A 136 25.37 17.44 -9.51
C GLY A 136 26.18 18.45 -10.32
#